data_d757737b0b6b6cbb16101e264a7e78c5
#
_entry.id   d757737b0b6b6cbb16101e264a7e78c5
#
_cell.length_a   1.000
_cell.length_b   1.000
_cell.length_c   1.000
_cell.angle_alpha   90.00
_cell.angle_beta   90.00
_cell.angle_gamma   90.00
#
_symmetry.space_group_name_H-M   'P 1'
#
loop_
_entity.id
_entity.type
_entity.pdbx_description
1 polymer ?
#
loop_
_entity_poly.entity_id
_entity_poly.type
_entity_poly.pdbx_seq_one_letter_code
_entity_poly.pdbx_strand_id
1 'polypeptide(L)'
;MVRLASGDKLLLIAVLAAAGTVVALYLTWYYYNPSPWCTFSPGWDCEKVRNSVFGNVGGIPTATVGVAGFAIMLALAVLPFRGVERVGPWTTDRWLLVFAIMGALIGLGLTIVEIFVIESICVLCLVGWFLDLGILGLAVMPTAD
;
A
#
# COMPACT_ATOMS: atom_id res chain seq x y z
N MET A 1 -18.37 15.02 -12.05
CA MET A 1 -17.50 14.39 -11.03
C MET A 1 -18.35 13.52 -10.12
N VAL A 2 -17.92 12.28 -9.93
CA VAL A 2 -18.61 11.36 -9.06
C VAL A 2 -18.31 11.71 -7.60
N ARG A 3 -19.36 11.80 -6.77
CA ARG A 3 -19.21 12.00 -5.33
C ARG A 3 -19.79 10.80 -4.62
N LEU A 4 -19.06 10.29 -3.67
CA LEU A 4 -19.49 9.15 -2.86
C LEU A 4 -19.93 9.64 -1.48
N ALA A 5 -20.89 8.94 -0.89
CA ALA A 5 -21.22 9.16 0.51
C ALA A 5 -20.00 8.83 1.36
N SER A 6 -19.86 9.51 2.50
CA SER A 6 -18.73 9.32 3.42
C SER A 6 -18.54 7.84 3.79
N GLY A 7 -19.64 7.14 4.09
CA GLY A 7 -19.57 5.70 4.42
C GLY A 7 -19.10 4.84 3.27
N ASP A 8 -19.57 5.12 2.04
CA ASP A 8 -19.16 4.36 0.87
C ASP A 8 -17.69 4.57 0.56
N LYS A 9 -17.22 5.80 0.65
CA LYS A 9 -15.82 6.15 0.47
C LYS A 9 -14.94 5.40 1.46
N LEU A 10 -15.29 5.42 2.75
CA LEU A 10 -14.54 4.73 3.79
C LEU A 10 -14.56 3.22 3.60
N LEU A 11 -15.70 2.67 3.17
CA LEU A 11 -15.80 1.24 2.88
C LEU A 11 -14.87 0.83 1.74
N LEU A 12 -14.82 1.61 0.65
CA LEU A 12 -13.92 1.33 -0.47
C LEU A 12 -12.45 1.44 -0.03
N ILE A 13 -12.11 2.45 0.75
CA ILE A 13 -10.76 2.58 1.30
C ILE A 13 -10.42 1.37 2.17
N ALA A 14 -11.35 0.92 3.01
CA ALA A 14 -11.14 -0.25 3.86
C ALA A 14 -10.90 -1.51 3.03
N VAL A 15 -11.66 -1.71 1.96
CA VAL A 15 -11.49 -2.86 1.07
C VAL A 15 -10.12 -2.82 0.39
N LEU A 16 -9.72 -1.67 -0.14
CA LEU A 16 -8.41 -1.52 -0.79
C LEU A 16 -7.27 -1.70 0.21
N ALA A 17 -7.42 -1.17 1.43
CA ALA A 17 -6.41 -1.32 2.47
C ALA A 17 -6.30 -2.78 2.94
N ALA A 18 -7.42 -3.49 3.03
CA ALA A 18 -7.41 -4.91 3.35
C ALA A 18 -6.69 -5.72 2.26
N ALA A 19 -6.99 -5.43 0.99
CA ALA A 19 -6.32 -6.08 -0.13
C ALA A 19 -4.82 -5.78 -0.12
N GLY A 20 -4.44 -4.53 0.13
CA GLY A 20 -3.04 -4.14 0.25
C GLY A 20 -2.33 -4.84 1.38
N THR A 21 -2.99 -4.99 2.53
CA THR A 21 -2.45 -5.72 3.67
C THR A 21 -2.19 -7.17 3.32
N VAL A 22 -3.13 -7.82 2.63
CA VAL A 22 -2.97 -9.22 2.19
C VAL A 22 -1.79 -9.36 1.22
N VAL A 23 -1.70 -8.47 0.24
CA VAL A 23 -0.58 -8.47 -0.73
C VAL A 23 0.75 -8.29 0.00
N ALA A 24 0.83 -7.34 0.92
CA ALA A 24 2.05 -7.06 1.67
C ALA A 24 2.42 -8.22 2.61
N LEU A 25 1.44 -8.86 3.24
CA LEU A 25 1.67 -10.06 4.04
C LEU A 25 2.23 -11.19 3.19
N TYR A 26 1.67 -11.40 2.00
CA TYR A 26 2.15 -12.42 1.09
C TYR A 26 3.59 -12.12 0.66
N LEU A 27 3.92 -10.87 0.34
CA LEU A 27 5.29 -10.49 -0.02
C LEU A 27 6.26 -10.69 1.14
N THR A 28 5.84 -10.42 2.37
CA THR A 28 6.64 -10.66 3.57
C THR A 28 6.91 -12.15 3.73
N TRP A 29 5.87 -12.99 3.56
CA TRP A 29 6.03 -14.45 3.60
C TRP A 29 6.95 -14.92 2.48
N TYR A 30 6.78 -14.39 1.26
CA TYR A 30 7.62 -14.72 0.10
C TYR A 30 9.09 -14.37 0.35
N TYR A 31 9.35 -13.30 1.08
CA TYR A 31 10.72 -12.91 1.41
C TYR A 31 11.47 -14.02 2.15
N TYR A 32 10.78 -14.71 3.06
CA TYR A 32 11.36 -15.81 3.84
C TYR A 32 11.20 -17.18 3.17
N ASN A 33 10.27 -17.31 2.23
CA ASN A 33 9.94 -18.58 1.56
C ASN A 33 9.86 -18.35 0.04
N PRO A 34 11.00 -18.13 -0.63
CA PRO A 34 11.00 -17.81 -2.06
C PRO A 34 10.35 -18.90 -2.91
N SER A 35 9.63 -18.46 -3.93
CA SER A 35 8.93 -19.35 -4.86
C SER A 35 9.10 -18.78 -6.28
N PRO A 36 9.26 -19.61 -7.33
CA PRO A 36 9.53 -19.10 -8.68
C PRO A 36 8.32 -18.54 -9.41
N TRP A 37 7.10 -18.63 -8.85
CA TRP A 37 5.89 -18.26 -9.58
C TRP A 37 5.81 -16.77 -9.91
N CYS A 38 6.51 -15.91 -9.19
CA CYS A 38 6.50 -14.46 -9.43
C CYS A 38 7.48 -14.03 -10.52
N THR A 39 8.22 -14.98 -11.10
CA THR A 39 9.15 -14.72 -12.20
C THR A 39 8.49 -15.11 -13.52
N PHE A 40 7.96 -14.12 -14.25
CA PHE A 40 7.21 -14.38 -15.48
C PHE A 40 8.06 -14.29 -16.75
N SER A 41 9.00 -13.33 -16.78
CA SER A 41 9.80 -13.05 -17.95
C SER A 41 10.98 -12.15 -17.55
N PRO A 42 11.97 -11.97 -18.43
CA PRO A 42 13.04 -10.99 -18.18
C PRO A 42 12.44 -9.61 -17.86
N GLY A 43 12.88 -9.01 -16.78
CA GLY A 43 12.36 -7.72 -16.31
C GLY A 43 11.21 -7.80 -15.31
N TRP A 44 10.63 -8.99 -15.10
CA TRP A 44 9.54 -9.22 -14.15
C TRP A 44 9.96 -10.30 -13.17
N ASP A 45 10.77 -9.94 -12.20
CA ASP A 45 11.40 -10.88 -11.29
C ASP A 45 11.33 -10.39 -9.86
N CYS A 46 10.38 -10.93 -9.09
CA CYS A 46 10.22 -10.61 -7.67
C CYS A 46 11.44 -11.04 -6.85
N GLU A 47 12.09 -12.13 -7.24
CA GLU A 47 13.25 -12.62 -6.51
C GLU A 47 14.43 -11.65 -6.60
N LYS A 48 14.66 -11.07 -7.77
CA LYS A 48 15.74 -10.10 -7.96
C LYS A 48 15.47 -8.84 -7.11
N VAL A 49 14.24 -8.38 -7.06
CA VAL A 49 13.84 -7.25 -6.20
C VAL A 49 14.03 -7.62 -4.73
N ARG A 50 13.62 -8.83 -4.35
CA ARG A 50 13.76 -9.32 -2.98
C ARG A 50 15.22 -9.36 -2.52
N ASN A 51 16.11 -9.79 -3.39
CA ASN A 51 17.55 -9.95 -3.07
C ASN A 51 18.33 -8.64 -3.17
N SER A 52 17.71 -7.55 -3.64
CA SER A 52 18.37 -6.26 -3.73
C SER A 52 18.51 -5.61 -2.36
N VAL A 53 19.38 -4.58 -2.27
CA VAL A 53 19.53 -3.82 -1.02
C VAL A 53 18.27 -3.07 -0.63
N PHE A 54 17.35 -2.87 -1.59
CA PHE A 54 16.06 -2.21 -1.36
C PHE A 54 14.97 -3.18 -0.92
N GLY A 55 15.25 -4.49 -0.95
CA GLY A 55 14.31 -5.51 -0.50
C GLY A 55 14.16 -5.59 1.01
N ASN A 56 15.07 -4.99 1.76
CA ASN A 56 14.94 -4.90 3.20
C ASN A 56 15.44 -3.56 3.72
N VAL A 57 15.00 -3.21 4.93
CA VAL A 57 15.43 -2.00 5.63
C VAL A 57 15.90 -2.45 7.01
N GLY A 58 17.21 -2.42 7.24
CA GLY A 58 17.78 -2.79 8.54
C GLY A 58 17.47 -4.23 8.96
N GLY A 59 17.36 -5.17 8.00
CA GLY A 59 17.05 -6.56 8.27
C GLY A 59 15.56 -6.89 8.27
N ILE A 60 14.69 -5.89 8.13
CA ILE A 60 13.24 -6.07 8.06
C ILE A 60 12.82 -5.98 6.58
N PRO A 61 12.07 -6.96 6.04
CA PRO A 61 11.61 -6.87 4.66
C PRO A 61 10.83 -5.58 4.42
N THR A 62 11.08 -4.92 3.30
CA THR A 62 10.36 -3.69 2.93
C THR A 62 8.85 -3.93 2.88
N ALA A 63 8.42 -5.14 2.48
CA ALA A 63 7.01 -5.51 2.46
C ALA A 63 6.37 -5.44 3.86
N THR A 64 7.12 -5.67 4.93
CA THR A 64 6.61 -5.57 6.30
C THR A 64 6.23 -4.12 6.64
N VAL A 65 6.97 -3.15 6.13
CA VAL A 65 6.60 -1.74 6.25
C VAL A 65 5.27 -1.47 5.53
N GLY A 66 5.08 -2.09 4.38
CA GLY A 66 3.81 -2.04 3.65
C GLY A 66 2.65 -2.63 4.45
N VAL A 67 2.86 -3.76 5.14
CA VAL A 67 1.86 -4.35 6.03
C VAL A 67 1.43 -3.34 7.09
N ALA A 68 2.40 -2.71 7.75
CA ALA A 68 2.11 -1.73 8.79
C ALA A 68 1.32 -0.55 8.21
N GLY A 69 1.73 -0.01 7.07
CA GLY A 69 1.06 1.12 6.44
C GLY A 69 -0.38 0.80 6.04
N PHE A 70 -0.60 -0.30 5.35
CA PHE A 70 -1.94 -0.71 4.93
C PHE A 70 -2.83 -1.07 6.13
N ALA A 71 -2.27 -1.73 7.15
CA ALA A 71 -3.03 -2.06 8.35
C ALA A 71 -3.47 -0.79 9.11
N ILE A 72 -2.60 0.20 9.20
CA ILE A 72 -2.94 1.49 9.80
C ILE A 72 -4.04 2.19 9.01
N MET A 73 -3.94 2.21 7.67
CA MET A 73 -4.97 2.80 6.83
C MET A 73 -6.30 2.06 6.97
N LEU A 74 -6.26 0.73 7.06
CA LEU A 74 -7.47 -0.07 7.30
C LEU A 74 -8.12 0.31 8.62
N ALA A 75 -7.34 0.40 9.69
CA ALA A 75 -7.85 0.80 11.00
C ALA A 75 -8.46 2.20 10.96
N LEU A 76 -7.77 3.15 10.31
CA LEU A 76 -8.26 4.53 10.18
C LEU A 76 -9.58 4.59 9.39
N ALA A 77 -9.75 3.74 8.39
CA ALA A 77 -10.98 3.69 7.60
C ALA A 77 -12.14 3.09 8.39
N VAL A 78 -11.86 2.18 9.32
CA VAL A 78 -12.88 1.49 10.12
C VAL A 78 -13.28 2.29 11.36
N LEU A 79 -12.38 3.09 11.92
CA LEU A 79 -12.66 3.84 13.15
C LEU A 79 -13.93 4.70 13.09
N PRO A 80 -14.22 5.45 12.00
CA PRO A 80 -15.46 6.22 11.95
C PRO A 80 -16.72 5.38 12.04
N PHE A 81 -16.70 4.14 11.56
CA PHE A 81 -17.83 3.22 11.70
C PHE A 81 -18.06 2.80 13.14
N ARG A 82 -17.06 2.96 14.00
CA ARG A 82 -17.15 2.68 15.42
C ARG A 82 -17.35 3.93 16.27
N GLY A 83 -17.63 5.06 15.64
CA GLY A 83 -17.86 6.31 16.33
C GLY A 83 -16.60 7.14 16.63
N VAL A 84 -15.44 6.70 16.18
CA VAL A 84 -14.18 7.43 16.38
C VAL A 84 -13.84 8.16 15.08
N GLU A 85 -14.03 9.49 15.09
CA GLU A 85 -13.80 10.30 13.88
C GLU A 85 -12.52 11.11 13.96
N ARG A 86 -11.83 11.04 15.10
CA ARG A 86 -10.64 11.85 15.36
C ARG A 86 -9.64 11.07 16.18
N VAL A 87 -8.38 11.12 15.76
CA VAL A 87 -7.27 10.50 16.48
C VAL A 87 -6.23 11.58 16.73
N GLY A 88 -6.04 11.92 18.00
CA GLY A 88 -5.12 12.98 18.36
C GLY A 88 -5.57 14.33 17.80
N PRO A 89 -4.64 15.13 17.22
CA PRO A 89 -4.97 16.47 16.72
C PRO A 89 -5.71 16.49 15.39
N TRP A 90 -5.78 15.35 14.67
CA TRP A 90 -6.32 15.27 13.32
C TRP A 90 -7.48 14.30 13.21
N THR A 91 -8.35 14.55 12.22
CA THR A 91 -9.42 13.61 11.88
C THR A 91 -8.83 12.36 11.19
N THR A 92 -9.60 11.26 11.19
CA THR A 92 -9.18 10.03 10.52
C THR A 92 -8.97 10.26 9.02
N ASP A 93 -9.78 11.12 8.38
CA ASP A 93 -9.63 11.45 6.96
C ASP A 93 -8.27 12.09 6.68
N ARG A 94 -7.82 12.98 7.55
CA ARG A 94 -6.53 13.63 7.39
C ARG A 94 -5.38 12.64 7.56
N TRP A 95 -5.48 11.74 8.53
CA TRP A 95 -4.49 10.70 8.73
C TRP A 95 -4.42 9.77 7.52
N LEU A 96 -5.58 9.36 6.98
CA LEU A 96 -5.64 8.54 5.78
C LEU A 96 -4.95 9.21 4.59
N LEU A 97 -5.21 10.50 4.40
CA LEU A 97 -4.59 11.27 3.32
C LEU A 97 -3.07 11.31 3.47
N VAL A 98 -2.58 11.57 4.68
CA VAL A 98 -1.14 11.64 4.95
C VAL A 98 -0.48 10.28 4.67
N PHE A 99 -1.04 9.20 5.20
CA PHE A 99 -0.47 7.86 4.97
C PHE A 99 -0.53 7.45 3.50
N ALA A 100 -1.60 7.78 2.80
CA ALA A 100 -1.73 7.48 1.37
C ALA A 100 -0.70 8.25 0.54
N ILE A 101 -0.46 9.51 0.86
CA ILE A 101 0.57 10.32 0.19
C ILE A 101 1.96 9.74 0.45
N MET A 102 2.26 9.40 1.70
CA MET A 102 3.54 8.80 2.06
C MET A 102 3.76 7.47 1.31
N GLY A 103 2.74 6.62 1.27
CA GLY A 103 2.80 5.35 0.54
C GLY A 103 3.00 5.55 -0.95
N ALA A 104 2.31 6.52 -1.55
CA ALA A 104 2.45 6.83 -2.96
C ALA A 104 3.87 7.29 -3.30
N LEU A 105 4.45 8.15 -2.47
CA LEU A 105 5.82 8.65 -2.67
C LEU A 105 6.86 7.55 -2.49
N ILE A 106 6.70 6.72 -1.47
CA ILE A 106 7.61 5.59 -1.23
C ILE A 106 7.51 4.60 -2.39
N GLY A 107 6.30 4.28 -2.81
CA GLY A 107 6.06 3.37 -3.93
C GLY A 107 6.62 3.90 -5.24
N LEU A 108 6.48 5.20 -5.49
CA LEU A 108 7.08 5.84 -6.66
C LEU A 108 8.59 5.70 -6.64
N GLY A 109 9.22 6.00 -5.50
CA GLY A 109 10.67 5.87 -5.35
C GLY A 109 11.14 4.44 -5.58
N LEU A 110 10.45 3.47 -4.99
CA LEU A 110 10.78 2.05 -5.18
C LEU A 110 10.58 1.61 -6.62
N THR A 111 9.54 2.08 -7.29
CA THR A 111 9.30 1.76 -8.69
C THR A 111 10.40 2.31 -9.59
N ILE A 112 10.84 3.53 -9.34
CA ILE A 112 11.97 4.13 -10.08
C ILE A 112 13.23 3.30 -9.87
N VAL A 113 13.50 2.88 -8.64
CA VAL A 113 14.65 2.03 -8.31
C VAL A 113 14.55 0.69 -9.05
N GLU A 114 13.36 0.09 -9.07
CA GLU A 114 13.15 -1.18 -9.77
C GLU A 114 13.46 -1.06 -11.25
N ILE A 115 13.04 0.02 -11.89
CA ILE A 115 13.21 0.22 -13.33
C ILE A 115 14.66 0.56 -13.68
N PHE A 116 15.29 1.48 -12.95
CA PHE A 116 16.58 2.05 -13.33
C PHE A 116 17.79 1.44 -12.63
N VAL A 117 17.61 0.89 -11.44
CA VAL A 117 18.74 0.36 -10.64
C VAL A 117 18.73 -1.16 -10.63
N ILE A 118 17.59 -1.77 -10.30
CA ILE A 118 17.47 -3.23 -10.22
C ILE A 118 17.24 -3.83 -11.61
N GLU A 119 16.60 -3.07 -12.50
CA GLU A 119 16.22 -3.49 -13.86
C GLU A 119 15.27 -4.68 -13.86
N SER A 120 14.49 -4.82 -12.78
CA SER A 120 13.42 -5.82 -12.66
C SER A 120 12.26 -5.22 -11.90
N ILE A 121 11.05 -5.64 -12.24
CA ILE A 121 9.82 -5.14 -11.65
C ILE A 121 9.13 -6.27 -10.88
N CYS A 122 8.74 -6.00 -9.65
CA CYS A 122 7.92 -6.91 -8.86
C CYS A 122 6.44 -6.60 -9.12
N VAL A 123 5.74 -7.54 -9.75
CA VAL A 123 4.32 -7.34 -10.08
C VAL A 123 3.47 -7.12 -8.83
N LEU A 124 3.78 -7.84 -7.75
CA LEU A 124 3.04 -7.69 -6.49
C LEU A 124 3.31 -6.34 -5.82
N CYS A 125 4.53 -5.81 -5.95
CA CYS A 125 4.84 -4.48 -5.47
C CYS A 125 4.06 -3.42 -6.24
N LEU A 126 3.92 -3.58 -7.56
CA LEU A 126 3.10 -2.69 -8.39
C LEU A 126 1.64 -2.76 -7.99
N VAL A 127 1.11 -3.96 -7.75
CA VAL A 127 -0.28 -4.13 -7.31
C VAL A 127 -0.51 -3.37 -6.00
N GLY A 128 0.41 -3.50 -5.03
CA GLY A 128 0.34 -2.77 -3.77
C GLY A 128 0.36 -1.26 -3.98
N TRP A 129 1.21 -0.77 -4.87
CA TRP A 129 1.29 0.65 -5.17
C TRP A 129 0.00 1.17 -5.82
N PHE A 130 -0.55 0.43 -6.79
CA PHE A 130 -1.81 0.82 -7.42
C PHE A 130 -2.96 0.82 -6.40
N LEU A 131 -2.98 -0.11 -5.47
CA LEU A 131 -3.97 -0.11 -4.38
C LEU A 131 -3.83 1.15 -3.52
N ASP A 132 -2.61 1.55 -3.20
CA ASP A 132 -2.36 2.77 -2.45
C ASP A 132 -2.78 4.02 -3.23
N LEU A 133 -2.49 4.06 -4.54
CA LEU A 133 -2.94 5.15 -5.40
C LEU A 133 -4.46 5.24 -5.45
N GLY A 134 -5.15 4.09 -5.46
CA GLY A 134 -6.61 4.05 -5.36
C GLY A 134 -7.11 4.64 -4.05
N ILE A 135 -6.47 4.30 -2.94
CA ILE A 135 -6.79 4.86 -1.63
C ILE A 135 -6.57 6.38 -1.64
N LEU A 136 -5.44 6.82 -2.19
CA LEU A 136 -5.15 8.26 -2.29
C LEU A 136 -6.21 8.99 -3.10
N GLY A 137 -6.58 8.43 -4.26
CA GLY A 137 -7.64 9.01 -5.08
C GLY A 137 -8.96 9.14 -4.34
N LEU A 138 -9.35 8.11 -3.60
CA LEU A 138 -10.55 8.15 -2.78
C LEU A 138 -10.41 9.15 -1.63
N ALA A 139 -9.24 9.24 -1.02
CA ALA A 139 -9.01 10.14 0.12
C ALA A 139 -9.13 11.60 -0.27
N VAL A 140 -8.77 11.97 -1.52
CA VAL A 140 -8.88 13.35 -1.99
C VAL A 140 -10.24 13.67 -2.62
N MET A 141 -11.09 12.67 -2.87
CA MET A 141 -12.42 12.90 -3.45
C MET A 141 -13.34 13.61 -2.45
N PRO A 142 -14.11 14.60 -2.90
CA PRO A 142 -15.12 15.20 -2.03
C PRO A 142 -16.24 14.21 -1.73
N THR A 143 -16.79 14.31 -0.53
CA THR A 143 -17.94 13.48 -0.14
C THR A 143 -19.25 14.15 -0.58
N ALA A 144 -20.30 13.34 -0.75
CA ALA A 144 -21.62 13.80 -1.12
C ALA A 144 -22.47 14.24 0.09
N ASP A 145 -21.95 14.05 1.29
CA ASP A 145 -22.65 14.37 2.55
C ASP A 145 -22.64 15.87 2.86
#